data_111321abe40978e0744284f21f62bbb1
#
_entry.id   111321abe40978e0744284f21f62bbb1
#
_cell.length_a   1.000
_cell.length_b   1.000
_cell.length_c   1.000
_cell.angle_alpha   90.00
_cell.angle_beta   90.00
_cell.angle_gamma   90.00
#
_symmetry.space_group_name_H-M   'P 1'
#
loop_
_entity.id
_entity.type
_entity.pdbx_description
1 polymer ?
#
loop_
_entity_poly.entity_id
_entity_poly.type
_entity_poly.pdbx_seq_one_letter_code
_entity_poly.pdbx_strand_id
1 'polypeptide(L)'
;MVAAIYDWSGFYIGANGGWGSSHKCWDVTNFPRATVVPIFREGCHDATGGVVGGQIGYRWQSAGWVFGLEAQGDWADLNGSNVSGFIRNWTNNSKIEAFGLFTGQVGYAWNNVLWYVKGGAAVTDDKYRGTVTATGALFDSASETRWGGVVGTGLEFGFAPNWSVAVEYDHLFMGNHSRSFTSTGVLGAAVVPVGGVFRTDSIRQDVDLITARINYRFNWGGPVVGKY
;
A
#
# COMPACT_ATOMS: atom_id res chain seq x y z
N MET A 1 -38.67 -20.85 -10.05
CA MET A 1 -37.37 -21.07 -9.32
C MET A 1 -37.06 -19.75 -8.61
N VAL A 2 -37.13 -19.72 -7.28
CA VAL A 2 -36.68 -18.54 -6.53
C VAL A 2 -35.16 -18.58 -6.59
N ALA A 3 -34.54 -17.54 -7.17
CA ALA A 3 -33.10 -17.43 -7.17
C ALA A 3 -32.62 -17.36 -5.72
N ALA A 4 -31.73 -18.27 -5.32
CA ALA A 4 -31.17 -18.25 -3.99
C ALA A 4 -30.42 -16.90 -3.83
N ILE A 5 -30.86 -16.07 -2.87
CA ILE A 5 -30.17 -14.82 -2.54
C ILE A 5 -28.78 -15.18 -2.03
N TYR A 6 -27.74 -14.61 -2.61
CA TYR A 6 -26.37 -14.84 -2.15
C TYR A 6 -26.22 -14.26 -0.74
N ASP A 7 -25.86 -15.11 0.23
CA ASP A 7 -25.60 -14.69 1.60
C ASP A 7 -24.13 -14.24 1.71
N TRP A 8 -23.89 -13.01 2.14
CA TRP A 8 -22.55 -12.42 2.30
C TRP A 8 -21.97 -12.65 3.70
N SER A 9 -22.74 -13.25 4.63
CA SER A 9 -22.30 -13.49 6.02
C SER A 9 -21.30 -14.63 6.10
N GLY A 10 -20.33 -14.52 6.99
CA GLY A 10 -19.40 -15.57 7.33
C GLY A 10 -17.94 -15.17 7.18
N PHE A 11 -17.11 -16.12 7.54
CA PHE A 11 -15.67 -16.01 7.40
C PHE A 11 -15.26 -16.27 5.94
N TYR A 12 -14.31 -15.51 5.43
CA TYR A 12 -13.78 -15.71 4.09
C TYR A 12 -12.27 -15.58 4.05
N ILE A 13 -11.68 -16.24 3.07
CA ILE A 13 -10.28 -16.10 2.68
C ILE A 13 -10.22 -15.87 1.18
N GLY A 14 -9.26 -15.10 0.73
CA GLY A 14 -9.12 -14.86 -0.69
C GLY A 14 -7.69 -14.56 -1.11
N ALA A 15 -7.51 -14.49 -2.41
CA ALA A 15 -6.29 -14.02 -3.05
C ALA A 15 -6.61 -12.78 -3.88
N ASN A 16 -5.63 -11.94 -4.04
CA ASN A 16 -5.73 -10.73 -4.85
C ASN A 16 -4.48 -10.52 -5.70
N GLY A 17 -4.62 -9.74 -6.75
CA GLY A 17 -3.50 -9.27 -7.54
C GLY A 17 -3.90 -8.05 -8.35
N GLY A 18 -2.95 -7.18 -8.62
CA GLY A 18 -3.25 -5.93 -9.29
C GLY A 18 -2.03 -5.05 -9.53
N TRP A 19 -2.28 -3.76 -9.52
CA TRP A 19 -1.29 -2.73 -9.79
C TRP A 19 -1.34 -1.62 -8.76
N GLY A 20 -0.15 -1.11 -8.39
CA GLY A 20 -0.02 0.01 -7.48
C GLY A 20 0.77 1.16 -8.07
N SER A 21 0.46 2.36 -7.63
CA SER A 21 1.21 3.59 -7.91
C SER A 21 1.39 4.37 -6.62
N SER A 22 2.63 4.67 -6.26
CA SER A 22 2.98 5.48 -5.08
C SER A 22 3.61 6.79 -5.51
N HIS A 23 2.93 7.90 -5.22
CA HIS A 23 3.48 9.23 -5.43
C HIS A 23 4.37 9.64 -4.26
N LYS A 24 5.65 9.92 -4.52
CA LYS A 24 6.63 10.27 -3.49
C LYS A 24 7.31 11.60 -3.81
N CYS A 25 7.33 12.50 -2.82
CA CYS A 25 8.05 13.78 -2.90
C CYS A 25 9.09 13.85 -1.78
N TRP A 26 10.31 14.22 -2.13
CA TRP A 26 11.46 14.26 -1.25
C TRP A 26 11.94 15.68 -1.06
N ASP A 27 12.16 16.06 0.20
CA ASP A 27 12.70 17.35 0.59
C ASP A 27 13.87 17.12 1.57
N VAL A 28 15.08 17.56 1.21
CA VAL A 28 16.23 17.49 2.13
C VAL A 28 16.06 18.50 3.25
N THR A 29 16.12 18.01 4.48
CA THR A 29 15.94 18.81 5.69
C THR A 29 17.26 19.04 6.45
N ASN A 30 18.25 18.13 6.30
CA ASN A 30 19.53 18.25 6.99
C ASN A 30 20.65 17.48 6.29
N PHE A 31 21.87 18.08 6.31
CA PHE A 31 23.14 17.41 6.03
C PHE A 31 24.05 17.48 7.28
N PRO A 32 24.88 16.45 7.59
CA PRO A 32 25.60 16.34 8.87
C PRO A 32 26.56 17.45 9.24
N ARG A 33 26.94 18.33 8.31
CA ARG A 33 27.86 19.45 8.52
C ARG A 33 27.33 20.80 8.04
N ALA A 34 26.08 20.82 7.59
CA ALA A 34 25.42 22.04 7.13
C ALA A 34 23.93 21.94 7.48
N THR A 35 23.49 22.79 8.40
CA THR A 35 22.05 22.98 8.58
C THR A 35 21.52 23.61 7.30
N VAL A 36 20.70 22.87 6.57
CA VAL A 36 20.11 23.32 5.31
C VAL A 36 18.90 24.18 5.63
N VAL A 37 19.10 25.50 5.57
CA VAL A 37 18.01 26.47 5.58
C VAL A 37 18.21 27.37 4.38
N PRO A 38 17.33 27.34 3.37
CA PRO A 38 16.01 26.71 3.28
C PRO A 38 16.04 25.21 2.91
N ILE A 39 14.92 24.51 3.14
CA ILE A 39 14.66 23.13 2.70
C ILE A 39 14.84 23.03 1.18
N PHE A 40 15.65 22.06 0.70
CA PHE A 40 15.85 21.84 -0.73
C PHE A 40 14.96 20.71 -1.24
N ARG A 41 14.22 20.98 -2.31
CA ARG A 41 13.41 19.99 -2.99
C ARG A 41 14.27 19.10 -3.87
N GLU A 42 14.26 17.80 -3.56
CA GLU A 42 14.90 16.75 -4.36
C GLU A 42 14.05 16.36 -5.57
N GLY A 43 12.75 16.60 -5.52
CA GLY A 43 11.79 16.27 -6.55
C GLY A 43 10.77 15.23 -6.13
N CYS A 44 9.88 14.93 -7.07
CA CYS A 44 8.82 13.93 -6.91
C CYS A 44 8.94 12.88 -8.00
N HIS A 45 8.50 11.66 -7.72
CA HIS A 45 8.37 10.59 -8.70
C HIS A 45 7.28 9.61 -8.29
N ASP A 46 6.80 8.86 -9.27
CA ASP A 46 5.88 7.76 -9.05
C ASP A 46 6.63 6.43 -9.05
N ALA A 47 6.42 5.64 -8.00
CA ALA A 47 6.87 4.25 -7.93
C ALA A 47 5.69 3.35 -8.28
N THR A 48 5.78 2.64 -9.40
CA THR A 48 4.70 1.82 -9.92
C THR A 48 5.11 0.36 -10.05
N GLY A 49 4.13 -0.55 -9.98
CA GLY A 49 4.42 -1.97 -10.15
C GLY A 49 3.28 -2.89 -9.76
N GLY A 50 3.52 -4.19 -9.90
CA GLY A 50 2.55 -5.23 -9.55
C GLY A 50 2.44 -5.45 -8.06
N VAL A 51 1.25 -5.89 -7.63
CA VAL A 51 0.96 -6.36 -6.28
C VAL A 51 0.28 -7.73 -6.36
N VAL A 52 0.57 -8.61 -5.40
CA VAL A 52 -0.07 -9.91 -5.24
C VAL A 52 -0.10 -10.30 -3.78
N GLY A 53 -1.23 -10.82 -3.32
CA GLY A 53 -1.37 -11.17 -1.94
C GLY A 53 -2.63 -11.94 -1.61
N GLY A 54 -3.07 -11.81 -0.36
CA GLY A 54 -4.25 -12.46 0.12
C GLY A 54 -4.94 -11.67 1.22
N GLN A 55 -6.20 -12.00 1.43
CA GLN A 55 -7.04 -11.40 2.45
C GLN A 55 -7.81 -12.45 3.23
N ILE A 56 -8.13 -12.08 4.45
CA ILE A 56 -8.94 -12.85 5.36
C ILE A 56 -9.91 -11.90 6.06
N GLY A 57 -11.16 -12.28 6.19
CA GLY A 57 -12.14 -11.40 6.82
C GLY A 57 -13.36 -12.13 7.32
N TYR A 58 -14.18 -11.37 8.00
CA TYR A 58 -15.50 -11.79 8.45
C TYR A 58 -16.52 -10.73 8.08
N ARG A 59 -17.65 -11.18 7.53
CA ARG A 59 -18.79 -10.33 7.18
C ARG A 59 -20.05 -10.81 7.90
N TRP A 60 -20.91 -9.85 8.20
CA TRP A 60 -22.27 -10.11 8.66
C TRP A 60 -23.24 -9.25 7.86
N GLN A 61 -24.33 -9.89 7.45
CA GLN A 61 -25.37 -9.26 6.65
C GLN A 61 -26.65 -9.11 7.47
N SER A 62 -27.27 -7.94 7.37
CA SER A 62 -28.58 -7.64 7.93
C SER A 62 -29.43 -6.99 6.85
N ALA A 63 -30.45 -7.71 6.35
CA ALA A 63 -31.18 -7.33 5.15
C ALA A 63 -30.24 -7.10 3.94
N GLY A 64 -30.26 -5.92 3.34
CA GLY A 64 -29.34 -5.55 2.24
C GLY A 64 -27.99 -5.01 2.70
N TRP A 65 -27.79 -4.73 4.00
CA TRP A 65 -26.57 -4.16 4.51
C TRP A 65 -25.56 -5.23 4.89
N VAL A 66 -24.32 -5.03 4.48
CA VAL A 66 -23.19 -5.92 4.82
C VAL A 66 -22.15 -5.11 5.55
N PHE A 67 -21.72 -5.60 6.70
CA PHE A 67 -20.63 -5.06 7.50
C PHE A 67 -19.51 -6.08 7.55
N GLY A 68 -18.26 -5.66 7.70
CA GLY A 68 -17.17 -6.62 7.80
C GLY A 68 -15.89 -6.01 8.36
N LEU A 69 -15.00 -6.93 8.76
CA LEU A 69 -13.62 -6.65 9.11
C LEU A 69 -12.71 -7.48 8.21
N GLU A 70 -11.62 -6.91 7.75
CA GLU A 70 -10.69 -7.57 6.86
C GLU A 70 -9.24 -7.23 7.24
N ALA A 71 -8.38 -8.23 7.15
CA ALA A 71 -6.93 -8.09 7.11
C ALA A 71 -6.42 -8.57 5.74
N GLN A 72 -5.60 -7.77 5.09
CA GLN A 72 -5.00 -8.04 3.79
C GLN A 72 -3.49 -7.88 3.90
N GLY A 73 -2.75 -8.75 3.21
CA GLY A 73 -1.30 -8.68 3.10
C GLY A 73 -0.85 -8.94 1.68
N ASP A 74 -0.03 -8.04 1.13
CA ASP A 74 0.41 -8.09 -0.24
C ASP A 74 1.93 -7.93 -0.35
N TRP A 75 2.55 -8.74 -1.17
CA TRP A 75 3.87 -8.47 -1.73
C TRP A 75 3.73 -7.51 -2.90
N ALA A 76 4.68 -6.59 -2.99
CA ALA A 76 4.68 -5.56 -4.00
C ALA A 76 6.07 -5.41 -4.63
N ASP A 77 6.10 -4.95 -5.87
CA ASP A 77 7.32 -4.55 -6.56
C ASP A 77 7.13 -3.18 -7.21
N LEU A 78 6.78 -2.18 -6.36
CA LEU A 78 6.61 -0.80 -6.81
C LEU A 78 7.96 -0.11 -6.81
N ASN A 79 8.46 0.25 -8.00
CA ASN A 79 9.75 0.88 -8.18
C ASN A 79 9.60 2.26 -8.83
N GLY A 80 10.37 3.22 -8.36
CA GLY A 80 10.42 4.56 -8.93
C GLY A 80 11.73 5.27 -8.65
N SER A 81 12.06 6.24 -9.48
CA SER A 81 13.27 7.04 -9.31
C SER A 81 13.14 8.42 -9.91
N ASN A 82 13.90 9.38 -9.37
CA ASN A 82 14.12 10.69 -9.99
C ASN A 82 15.56 11.16 -9.79
N VAL A 83 16.05 11.95 -10.76
CA VAL A 83 17.30 12.68 -10.58
C VAL A 83 17.04 13.81 -9.58
N SER A 84 17.94 13.97 -8.60
CA SER A 84 17.86 15.01 -7.58
C SER A 84 17.75 16.39 -8.23
N GLY A 85 16.77 17.16 -7.79
CA GLY A 85 16.62 18.56 -8.20
C GLY A 85 17.73 19.47 -7.68
N PHE A 86 18.44 19.03 -6.63
CA PHE A 86 19.51 19.77 -5.98
C PHE A 86 20.90 19.38 -6.49
N ILE A 87 21.17 18.06 -6.61
CA ILE A 87 22.46 17.54 -7.10
C ILE A 87 22.22 16.66 -8.32
N ARG A 88 22.35 17.21 -9.51
CA ARG A 88 22.02 16.55 -10.80
C ARG A 88 22.78 15.23 -11.07
N ASN A 89 23.83 14.94 -10.31
CA ASN A 89 24.57 13.67 -10.42
C ASN A 89 24.06 12.59 -9.45
N TRP A 90 22.97 12.84 -8.73
CA TRP A 90 22.35 11.90 -7.79
C TRP A 90 20.98 11.48 -8.28
N THR A 91 20.68 10.21 -8.10
CA THR A 91 19.37 9.62 -8.39
C THR A 91 18.80 9.05 -7.10
N ASN A 92 17.60 9.51 -6.74
CA ASN A 92 16.81 8.97 -5.64
C ASN A 92 15.97 7.81 -6.16
N ASN A 93 16.10 6.65 -5.55
CA ASN A 93 15.34 5.45 -5.89
C ASN A 93 14.47 5.06 -4.70
N SER A 94 13.24 4.68 -4.96
CA SER A 94 12.33 4.14 -3.95
C SER A 94 11.72 2.83 -4.41
N LYS A 95 11.50 1.93 -3.45
CA LYS A 95 10.83 0.65 -3.66
C LYS A 95 9.87 0.40 -2.51
N ILE A 96 8.65 -0.10 -2.82
CA ILE A 96 7.74 -0.66 -1.83
C ILE A 96 7.71 -2.16 -2.08
N GLU A 97 7.96 -2.95 -1.02
CA GLU A 97 8.05 -4.40 -1.11
C GLU A 97 6.84 -5.13 -0.53
N ALA A 98 6.12 -4.49 0.38
CA ALA A 98 4.94 -5.10 1.00
C ALA A 98 3.94 -4.05 1.48
N PHE A 99 2.67 -4.49 1.55
CA PHE A 99 1.55 -3.79 2.16
C PHE A 99 0.85 -4.66 3.18
N GLY A 100 0.32 -4.05 4.23
CA GLY A 100 -0.65 -4.64 5.13
C GLY A 100 -1.81 -3.68 5.32
N LEU A 101 -3.04 -4.15 5.17
CA LEU A 101 -4.25 -3.36 5.37
C LEU A 101 -5.12 -4.00 6.43
N PHE A 102 -5.64 -3.18 7.36
CA PHE A 102 -6.58 -3.59 8.41
C PHE A 102 -7.79 -2.70 8.33
N THR A 103 -8.91 -3.21 7.80
CA THR A 103 -10.05 -2.39 7.41
C THR A 103 -11.36 -2.88 8.00
N GLY A 104 -12.23 -1.92 8.31
CA GLY A 104 -13.66 -2.12 8.46
C GLY A 104 -14.35 -1.77 7.15
N GLN A 105 -15.39 -2.51 6.78
CA GLN A 105 -16.15 -2.28 5.57
C GLN A 105 -17.66 -2.22 5.85
N VAL A 106 -18.34 -1.41 5.05
CA VAL A 106 -19.79 -1.32 4.99
C VAL A 106 -20.23 -1.30 3.53
N GLY A 107 -21.23 -2.09 3.21
CA GLY A 107 -21.71 -2.23 1.84
C GLY A 107 -23.20 -2.51 1.76
N TYR A 108 -23.68 -2.54 0.55
CA TYR A 108 -25.06 -2.89 0.24
C TYR A 108 -25.09 -3.99 -0.83
N ALA A 109 -25.86 -5.02 -0.57
CA ALA A 109 -25.98 -6.18 -1.43
C ALA A 109 -27.30 -6.17 -2.22
N TRP A 110 -27.17 -6.36 -3.53
CA TRP A 110 -28.30 -6.60 -4.46
C TRP A 110 -28.17 -8.01 -5.00
N ASN A 111 -28.91 -8.95 -4.43
CA ASN A 111 -28.78 -10.37 -4.77
C ASN A 111 -27.33 -10.86 -4.62
N ASN A 112 -26.65 -11.10 -5.74
CA ASN A 112 -25.29 -11.60 -5.80
C ASN A 112 -24.22 -10.53 -6.12
N VAL A 113 -24.59 -9.24 -6.07
CA VAL A 113 -23.66 -8.11 -6.21
C VAL A 113 -23.58 -7.37 -4.88
N LEU A 114 -22.37 -7.12 -4.40
CA LEU A 114 -22.08 -6.32 -3.22
C LEU A 114 -21.21 -5.12 -3.63
N TRP A 115 -21.71 -3.92 -3.41
CA TRP A 115 -20.88 -2.72 -3.42
C TRP A 115 -20.54 -2.34 -1.98
N TYR A 116 -19.27 -2.02 -1.73
CA TYR A 116 -18.83 -1.64 -0.40
C TYR A 116 -17.80 -0.52 -0.43
N VAL A 117 -17.70 0.17 0.69
CA VAL A 117 -16.61 1.08 1.04
C VAL A 117 -15.89 0.52 2.26
N LYS A 118 -14.60 0.76 2.35
CA LYS A 118 -13.79 0.33 3.48
C LYS A 118 -12.87 1.44 3.95
N GLY A 119 -12.43 1.36 5.20
CA GLY A 119 -11.46 2.28 5.76
C GLY A 119 -10.78 1.67 6.98
N GLY A 120 -9.57 2.15 7.24
CA GLY A 120 -8.78 1.61 8.34
C GLY A 120 -7.33 2.04 8.34
N ALA A 121 -6.47 1.16 8.83
CA ALA A 121 -5.03 1.36 8.90
C ALA A 121 -4.31 0.64 7.77
N ALA A 122 -3.25 1.27 7.26
CA ALA A 122 -2.32 0.71 6.30
C ALA A 122 -0.90 0.70 6.87
N VAL A 123 -0.11 -0.29 6.47
CA VAL A 123 1.33 -0.36 6.74
C VAL A 123 2.06 -0.70 5.46
N THR A 124 3.20 -0.02 5.20
CA THR A 124 4.06 -0.28 4.04
C THR A 124 5.48 -0.59 4.49
N ASP A 125 6.19 -1.43 3.73
CA ASP A 125 7.63 -1.63 3.86
C ASP A 125 8.34 -0.94 2.69
N ASP A 126 9.04 0.14 3.02
CA ASP A 126 9.66 1.06 2.07
C ASP A 126 11.19 0.95 2.12
N LYS A 127 11.82 0.89 0.93
CA LYS A 127 13.26 0.97 0.77
C LYS A 127 13.65 2.16 -0.10
N TYR A 128 14.63 2.89 0.37
CA TYR A 128 15.16 4.10 -0.28
C TYR A 128 16.64 3.96 -0.53
N ARG A 129 17.10 4.40 -1.70
CA ARG A 129 18.50 4.34 -2.11
C ARG A 129 18.88 5.60 -2.88
N GLY A 130 20.02 6.20 -2.50
CA GLY A 130 20.67 7.24 -3.30
C GLY A 130 21.82 6.64 -4.11
N THR A 131 21.79 6.88 -5.42
CA THR A 131 22.81 6.36 -6.33
C THR A 131 23.45 7.49 -7.16
N VAL A 132 24.73 7.33 -7.52
CA VAL A 132 25.40 8.23 -8.46
C VAL A 132 24.83 7.97 -9.85
N THR A 133 24.24 8.98 -10.48
CA THR A 133 23.50 8.85 -11.75
C THR A 133 24.35 8.22 -12.87
N ALA A 134 25.63 8.59 -12.98
CA ALA A 134 26.50 8.12 -14.06
C ALA A 134 26.97 6.67 -13.89
N THR A 135 27.10 6.17 -12.66
CA THR A 135 27.72 4.87 -12.37
C THR A 135 26.77 3.88 -11.71
N GLY A 136 25.62 4.34 -11.22
CA GLY A 136 24.70 3.54 -10.41
C GLY A 136 25.24 3.19 -9.01
N ALA A 137 26.41 3.72 -8.62
CA ALA A 137 27.03 3.41 -7.34
C ALA A 137 26.17 3.90 -6.17
N LEU A 138 25.83 3.01 -5.26
CA LEU A 138 25.03 3.28 -4.06
C LEU A 138 25.85 4.09 -3.05
N PHE A 139 25.45 5.31 -2.73
CA PHE A 139 26.14 6.14 -1.74
C PHE A 139 25.40 6.25 -0.40
N ASP A 140 24.08 6.12 -0.38
CA ASP A 140 23.29 6.08 0.85
C ASP A 140 22.07 5.19 0.73
N SER A 141 21.52 4.75 1.87
CA SER A 141 20.30 3.97 1.92
C SER A 141 19.53 4.18 3.22
N ALA A 142 18.22 3.94 3.15
CA ALA A 142 17.34 3.91 4.30
C ALA A 142 16.23 2.88 4.06
N SER A 143 15.66 2.36 5.15
CA SER A 143 14.45 1.53 5.12
C SER A 143 13.48 2.00 6.18
N GLU A 144 12.20 1.79 5.94
CA GLU A 144 11.14 2.24 6.83
C GLU A 144 9.93 1.32 6.75
N THR A 145 9.39 0.97 7.93
CA THR A 145 8.01 0.51 8.05
C THR A 145 7.15 1.71 8.40
N ARG A 146 6.22 2.06 7.51
CA ARG A 146 5.40 3.26 7.61
C ARG A 146 3.94 2.89 7.86
N TRP A 147 3.31 3.56 8.83
CA TRP A 147 1.90 3.44 9.12
C TRP A 147 1.13 4.63 8.57
N GLY A 148 -0.09 4.37 8.07
CA GLY A 148 -0.99 5.37 7.54
C GLY A 148 -2.44 4.95 7.61
N GLY A 149 -3.29 5.71 6.96
CA GLY A 149 -4.70 5.40 6.79
C GLY A 149 -5.00 4.84 5.40
N VAL A 150 -6.09 4.09 5.27
CA VAL A 150 -6.60 3.63 3.98
C VAL A 150 -8.10 3.90 3.87
N VAL A 151 -8.52 4.31 2.69
CA VAL A 151 -9.93 4.31 2.27
C VAL A 151 -10.03 3.61 0.92
N GLY A 152 -11.08 2.84 0.72
CA GLY A 152 -11.27 2.10 -0.52
C GLY A 152 -12.72 1.83 -0.83
N THR A 153 -12.95 1.34 -2.04
CA THR A 153 -14.25 0.88 -2.50
C THR A 153 -14.10 -0.32 -3.41
N GLY A 154 -15.07 -1.21 -3.39
CA GLY A 154 -15.05 -2.41 -4.21
C GLY A 154 -16.44 -2.83 -4.68
N LEU A 155 -16.44 -3.52 -5.81
CA LEU A 155 -17.62 -4.18 -6.35
C LEU A 155 -17.32 -5.68 -6.43
N GLU A 156 -18.12 -6.48 -5.74
CA GLU A 156 -17.94 -7.93 -5.63
C GLU A 156 -19.15 -8.67 -6.18
N PHE A 157 -18.90 -9.74 -6.92
CA PHE A 157 -19.92 -10.56 -7.57
C PHE A 157 -19.80 -12.02 -7.12
N GLY A 158 -20.87 -12.53 -6.48
CA GLY A 158 -21.01 -13.95 -6.11
C GLY A 158 -21.44 -14.78 -7.31
N PHE A 159 -20.53 -15.55 -7.88
CA PHE A 159 -20.80 -16.38 -9.06
C PHE A 159 -21.11 -17.84 -8.75
N ALA A 160 -20.80 -18.28 -7.54
CA ALA A 160 -21.14 -19.61 -7.03
C ALA A 160 -21.45 -19.52 -5.52
N PRO A 161 -22.09 -20.51 -4.89
CA PRO A 161 -22.59 -20.41 -3.51
C PRO A 161 -21.59 -19.91 -2.47
N ASN A 162 -20.30 -20.21 -2.64
CA ASN A 162 -19.23 -19.85 -1.70
C ASN A 162 -18.12 -19.03 -2.35
N TRP A 163 -18.24 -18.70 -3.64
CA TRP A 163 -17.19 -18.02 -4.39
C TRP A 163 -17.66 -16.67 -4.90
N SER A 164 -16.80 -15.71 -4.79
CA SER A 164 -16.99 -14.37 -5.37
C SER A 164 -15.71 -13.85 -6.01
N VAL A 165 -15.88 -12.91 -6.95
CA VAL A 165 -14.79 -12.12 -7.54
C VAL A 165 -15.08 -10.65 -7.30
N ALA A 166 -14.04 -9.85 -7.11
CA ALA A 166 -14.19 -8.42 -6.90
C ALA A 166 -13.13 -7.62 -7.67
N VAL A 167 -13.46 -6.35 -7.91
CA VAL A 167 -12.50 -5.31 -8.25
C VAL A 167 -12.55 -4.26 -7.14
N GLU A 168 -11.38 -3.86 -6.66
CA GLU A 168 -11.24 -2.95 -5.53
C GLU A 168 -10.22 -1.86 -5.85
N TYR A 169 -10.51 -0.65 -5.41
CA TYR A 169 -9.61 0.48 -5.41
C TYR A 169 -9.37 0.94 -3.98
N ASP A 170 -8.10 1.11 -3.62
CA ASP A 170 -7.67 1.61 -2.32
C ASP A 170 -6.75 2.81 -2.49
N HIS A 171 -6.98 3.84 -1.69
CA HIS A 171 -6.08 4.98 -1.54
C HIS A 171 -5.50 4.99 -0.13
N LEU A 172 -4.17 4.96 -0.04
CA LEU A 172 -3.41 4.93 1.21
C LEU A 172 -2.78 6.30 1.47
N PHE A 173 -3.14 6.92 2.59
CA PHE A 173 -2.58 8.16 3.10
C PHE A 173 -1.42 7.84 4.04
N MET A 174 -0.19 7.89 3.54
CA MET A 174 1.00 7.53 4.32
C MET A 174 1.66 8.74 4.98
N GLY A 175 1.22 9.96 4.65
CA GLY A 175 1.67 11.19 5.27
C GLY A 175 3.10 11.59 4.92
N ASN A 176 3.70 12.39 5.81
CA ASN A 176 5.05 12.92 5.65
C ASN A 176 5.94 12.46 6.80
N HIS A 177 7.02 11.76 6.50
CA HIS A 177 7.96 11.22 7.48
C HIS A 177 9.38 11.69 7.19
N SER A 178 10.11 12.04 8.27
CA SER A 178 11.53 12.36 8.19
C SER A 178 12.37 11.10 8.34
N ARG A 179 13.31 10.89 7.41
CA ARG A 179 14.18 9.71 7.40
C ARG A 179 15.64 10.07 7.23
N SER A 180 16.50 9.51 8.08
CA SER A 180 17.94 9.63 7.97
C SER A 180 18.50 8.52 7.09
N PHE A 181 19.35 8.92 6.14
CA PHE A 181 20.04 8.02 5.22
C PHE A 181 21.45 7.74 5.73
N THR A 182 21.87 6.49 5.67
CA THR A 182 23.18 6.04 6.10
C THR A 182 24.14 5.95 4.93
N SER A 183 25.38 6.46 5.12
CA SER A 183 26.45 6.46 4.14
C SER A 183 27.00 5.07 3.89
N THR A 184 27.24 4.73 2.61
CA THR A 184 28.02 3.55 2.20
C THR A 184 29.50 3.83 2.01
N GLY A 185 29.94 5.10 2.13
CA GLY A 185 31.33 5.55 1.96
C GLY A 185 31.77 5.81 0.53
N VAL A 186 30.88 5.63 -0.47
CA VAL A 186 31.21 5.81 -1.91
C VAL A 186 31.60 7.25 -2.25
N LEU A 187 31.02 8.25 -1.57
CA LEU A 187 31.34 9.66 -1.77
C LEU A 187 32.59 10.12 -1.01
N GLY A 188 33.31 9.21 -0.40
CA GLY A 188 34.53 9.43 0.37
C GLY A 188 34.28 9.37 1.89
N ALA A 189 34.94 8.44 2.56
CA ALA A 189 34.86 8.25 4.01
C ALA A 189 35.35 9.48 4.81
N ALA A 190 36.09 10.38 4.19
CA ALA A 190 36.49 11.66 4.79
C ALA A 190 35.34 12.66 4.95
N VAL A 191 34.25 12.49 4.17
CA VAL A 191 33.05 13.34 4.26
C VAL A 191 32.11 12.81 5.33
N VAL A 192 31.71 11.52 5.25
CA VAL A 192 30.91 10.81 6.24
C VAL A 192 31.36 9.35 6.28
N PRO A 193 31.73 8.78 7.45
CA PRO A 193 32.12 7.40 7.55
C PRO A 193 30.98 6.45 7.19
N VAL A 194 31.34 5.22 6.77
CA VAL A 194 30.37 4.15 6.51
C VAL A 194 29.47 3.94 7.73
N GLY A 195 28.15 3.87 7.51
CA GLY A 195 27.14 3.73 8.56
C GLY A 195 26.77 5.04 9.29
N GLY A 196 27.50 6.15 9.03
CA GLY A 196 27.15 7.47 9.55
C GLY A 196 25.96 8.07 8.81
N VAL A 197 25.21 8.97 9.47
CA VAL A 197 24.09 9.70 8.83
C VAL A 197 24.66 10.64 7.78
N PHE A 198 24.23 10.45 6.53
CA PHE A 198 24.65 11.27 5.39
C PHE A 198 23.72 12.45 5.13
N ARG A 199 22.41 12.21 5.15
CA ARG A 199 21.35 13.23 5.00
C ARG A 199 20.09 12.81 5.74
N THR A 200 19.20 13.78 5.94
CA THR A 200 17.85 13.53 6.44
C THR A 200 16.86 14.17 5.48
N ASP A 201 15.96 13.38 4.96
CA ASP A 201 14.93 13.83 4.04
C ASP A 201 13.54 13.69 4.68
N SER A 202 12.67 14.62 4.34
CA SER A 202 11.24 14.56 4.60
C SER A 202 10.58 13.98 3.36
N ILE A 203 9.93 12.82 3.49
CA ILE A 203 9.33 12.07 2.38
C ILE A 203 7.82 12.02 2.59
N ARG A 204 7.07 12.67 1.68
CA ARG A 204 5.61 12.54 1.59
C ARG A 204 5.29 11.37 0.66
N GLN A 205 4.28 10.60 1.03
CA GLN A 205 3.87 9.42 0.26
C GLN A 205 2.35 9.24 0.31
N ASP A 206 1.77 9.02 -0.86
CA ASP A 206 0.41 8.52 -1.06
C ASP A 206 0.48 7.33 -2.01
N VAL A 207 -0.42 6.35 -1.86
CA VAL A 207 -0.41 5.13 -2.68
C VAL A 207 -1.81 4.82 -3.17
N ASP A 208 -1.93 4.51 -4.45
CA ASP A 208 -3.14 4.05 -5.11
C ASP A 208 -2.97 2.58 -5.51
N LEU A 209 -3.95 1.74 -5.19
CA LEU A 209 -3.97 0.32 -5.54
C LEU A 209 -5.26 0.00 -6.30
N ILE A 210 -5.14 -0.78 -7.37
CA ILE A 210 -6.28 -1.41 -8.05
C ILE A 210 -6.02 -2.90 -8.06
N THR A 211 -6.93 -3.68 -7.46
CA THR A 211 -6.80 -5.13 -7.33
C THR A 211 -8.03 -5.87 -7.85
N ALA A 212 -7.81 -7.00 -8.50
CA ALA A 212 -8.80 -8.03 -8.74
C ALA A 212 -8.66 -9.09 -7.65
N ARG A 213 -9.79 -9.55 -7.12
CA ARG A 213 -9.84 -10.44 -5.95
C ARG A 213 -10.70 -11.65 -6.25
N ILE A 214 -10.35 -12.79 -5.67
CA ILE A 214 -11.19 -13.97 -5.60
C ILE A 214 -11.31 -14.36 -4.12
N ASN A 215 -12.54 -14.57 -3.65
CA ASN A 215 -12.84 -14.94 -2.27
C ASN A 215 -13.56 -16.28 -2.20
N TYR A 216 -13.19 -17.07 -1.21
CA TYR A 216 -13.92 -18.24 -0.78
C TYR A 216 -14.51 -18.02 0.60
N ARG A 217 -15.82 -18.11 0.73
CA ARG A 217 -16.55 -17.95 1.97
C ARG A 217 -16.87 -19.31 2.62
N PHE A 218 -16.53 -19.44 3.88
CA PHE A 218 -16.86 -20.63 4.67
C PHE A 218 -18.31 -20.52 5.17
N ASN A 219 -19.16 -21.41 4.71
CA ASN A 219 -20.55 -21.45 5.11
C ASN A 219 -20.71 -22.39 6.34
N TRP A 220 -20.70 -21.82 7.54
CA TRP A 220 -20.85 -22.57 8.80
C TRP A 220 -22.29 -22.56 9.31
N GLY A 221 -23.21 -21.94 8.60
CA GLY A 221 -24.65 -21.93 8.85
C GLY A 221 -25.37 -22.70 7.75
N GLY A 222 -26.30 -23.59 8.14
CA GLY A 222 -27.19 -24.25 7.21
C GLY A 222 -28.05 -23.24 6.43
N PRO A 223 -28.79 -23.69 5.39
CA PRO A 223 -29.55 -22.79 4.54
C PRO A 223 -30.48 -21.93 5.39
N VAL A 224 -30.42 -20.61 5.21
CA VAL A 224 -31.37 -19.68 5.83
C VAL A 224 -32.72 -19.93 5.18
N VAL A 225 -33.55 -20.74 5.84
CA VAL A 225 -34.94 -20.89 5.43
C VAL A 225 -35.66 -19.62 5.83
N GLY A 226 -35.93 -18.75 4.86
CA GLY A 226 -36.77 -17.59 5.08
C GLY A 226 -38.13 -18.01 5.60
N LYS A 227 -38.43 -17.66 6.85
CA LYS A 227 -39.82 -17.71 7.34
C LYS A 227 -40.57 -16.53 6.75
N TYR A 228 -41.58 -16.83 5.95
CA TYR A 228 -42.61 -15.89 5.51
C TYR A 228 -43.53 -15.56 6.67
#